data_860bf667ff278c98ad68fc37b38380a7
#
_entry.id   860bf667ff278c98ad68fc37b38380a7
#
_cell.length_a   1.000
_cell.length_b   1.000
_cell.length_c   1.000
_cell.angle_alpha   90.00
_cell.angle_beta   90.00
_cell.angle_gamma   90.00
#
_symmetry.space_group_name_H-M   'P 1'
#
loop_
_entity.id
_entity.type
_entity.pdbx_description
1 polymer ?
#
loop_
_entity_poly.entity_id
_entity_poly.type
_entity_poly.pdbx_seq_one_letter_code
_entity_poly.pdbx_strand_id
1 'polypeptide(L)'
;MISNNLNIPTHNNQKSIRIQGHEYKMYPGGTIINFQDASASLGNILESEVVLSKYHLEVLKLSILSNPPQGSKELVETDFIASEKQLYYFYKTLNNIKNFENENSKLNESIAIHGRIIKPDIVNGIKASFVAAMNDNFNTTLAISEFLKVFKYSNALLNNANENPLHKLTTLNKIYENILTVANLLGIFLEEPEDFILEIKEKYINLNHIDMEEVKELMNLRQEAKSAKNYNLSDEIKAKLDQKGIIIRDSQFGSEWDIKELFEKGRLIL
;
A
#
# COMPACT_ATOMS: atom_id res chain seq x y z
N MET A 1 42.27 8.99 -9.70
CA MET A 1 41.73 7.69 -9.26
C MET A 1 41.56 7.75 -7.75
N ILE A 2 40.39 7.99 -7.24
CA ILE A 2 40.07 7.93 -5.81
C ILE A 2 39.17 6.72 -5.63
N SER A 3 39.76 5.62 -5.14
CA SER A 3 39.04 4.42 -4.77
C SER A 3 38.38 4.64 -3.41
N ASN A 4 37.07 4.90 -3.39
CA ASN A 4 36.31 4.90 -2.16
C ASN A 4 35.89 3.46 -1.85
N ASN A 5 36.67 2.79 -1.02
CA ASN A 5 36.25 1.59 -0.31
C ASN A 5 35.23 2.02 0.76
N LEU A 6 33.93 1.94 0.44
CA LEU A 6 32.85 2.01 1.43
C LEU A 6 32.80 0.67 2.16
N ASN A 7 33.52 0.56 3.26
CA ASN A 7 33.28 -0.46 4.27
C ASN A 7 31.92 -0.14 4.92
N ILE A 8 30.89 -0.93 4.66
CA ILE A 8 29.59 -0.89 5.34
C ILE A 8 29.79 -1.65 6.67
N PRO A 9 29.77 -0.98 7.82
CA PRO A 9 29.86 -1.67 9.10
C PRO A 9 28.53 -2.28 9.45
N THR A 10 28.53 -3.57 9.72
CA THR A 10 27.48 -4.28 10.45
C THR A 10 27.43 -3.75 11.89
N HIS A 11 26.21 -3.39 12.35
CA HIS A 11 25.83 -3.07 13.73
C HIS A 11 26.83 -2.27 14.60
N ASN A 12 26.45 -1.07 14.98
CA ASN A 12 27.01 -0.19 16.01
C ASN A 12 28.02 0.91 15.66
N ASN A 13 28.20 1.31 14.41
CA ASN A 13 28.91 2.56 14.13
C ASN A 13 28.04 3.54 13.34
N GLN A 14 27.16 4.24 14.05
CA GLN A 14 26.43 5.40 13.49
C GLN A 14 27.46 6.52 13.22
N LYS A 15 27.64 6.87 11.95
CA LYS A 15 28.42 8.06 11.57
C LYS A 15 27.52 9.28 11.68
N SER A 16 27.92 10.26 12.47
CA SER A 16 27.32 11.59 12.45
C SER A 16 28.18 12.53 11.58
N ILE A 17 27.54 13.47 10.90
CA ILE A 17 28.20 14.58 10.21
C ILE A 17 27.65 15.89 10.77
N ARG A 18 28.51 16.93 10.86
CA ARG A 18 28.07 18.28 11.21
C ARG A 18 28.00 19.15 9.98
N ILE A 19 26.84 19.71 9.71
CA ILE A 19 26.61 20.67 8.64
C ILE A 19 26.05 21.96 9.27
N GLN A 20 26.72 23.10 9.05
CA GLN A 20 26.30 24.41 9.58
C GLN A 20 26.01 24.43 11.09
N GLY A 21 26.80 23.65 11.87
CA GLY A 21 26.64 23.59 13.34
C GLY A 21 25.65 22.57 13.87
N HIS A 22 24.86 21.93 13.02
CA HIS A 22 23.91 20.91 13.38
C HIS A 22 24.49 19.50 13.14
N GLU A 23 24.22 18.56 14.05
CA GLU A 23 24.67 17.18 13.95
C GLU A 23 23.60 16.33 13.25
N TYR A 24 24.05 15.58 12.22
CA TYR A 24 23.21 14.71 11.42
C TYR A 24 23.73 13.28 11.52
N LYS A 25 22.86 12.31 11.71
CA LYS A 25 23.21 10.89 11.62
C LYS A 25 22.98 10.38 10.19
N MET A 26 23.96 9.67 9.65
CA MET A 26 23.85 9.03 8.34
C MET A 26 23.35 7.61 8.48
N TYR A 27 22.35 7.27 7.69
CA TYR A 27 21.74 5.94 7.59
C TYR A 27 22.12 5.25 6.28
N PRO A 28 22.07 3.92 6.23
CA PRO A 28 22.25 3.19 4.98
C PRO A 28 21.24 3.68 3.95
N GLY A 29 21.71 4.11 2.77
CA GLY A 29 20.88 4.71 1.73
C GLY A 29 21.03 6.22 1.56
N GLY A 30 21.84 6.90 2.39
CA GLY A 30 22.20 8.31 2.22
C GLY A 30 21.16 9.32 2.69
N THR A 31 20.12 8.88 3.39
CA THR A 31 19.11 9.79 3.98
C THR A 31 19.71 10.52 5.19
N ILE A 32 19.66 11.84 5.16
CA ILE A 32 20.11 12.70 6.27
C ILE A 32 18.87 13.13 7.04
N ILE A 33 18.81 12.78 8.33
CA ILE A 33 17.71 13.18 9.22
C ILE A 33 18.29 14.14 10.28
N ASN A 34 17.70 15.33 10.40
CA ASN A 34 18.08 16.29 11.44
C ASN A 34 17.39 15.94 12.76
N PHE A 35 18.17 15.71 13.81
CA PHE A 35 17.65 15.28 15.11
C PHE A 35 17.48 16.40 16.13
N GLN A 36 18.08 17.57 15.92
CA GLN A 36 18.07 18.61 16.95
C GLN A 36 16.73 19.37 17.02
N ASP A 37 16.05 19.52 15.90
CA ASP A 37 14.76 20.24 15.88
C ASP A 37 13.58 19.32 16.20
N ALA A 38 13.79 18.03 16.10
CA ALA A 38 12.76 17.02 16.31
C ALA A 38 12.51 16.71 17.81
N SER A 39 13.47 16.96 18.69
CA SER A 39 13.29 16.79 20.14
C SER A 39 12.40 17.86 20.78
N ALA A 40 12.14 18.95 20.08
CA ALA A 40 11.34 20.08 20.58
C ALA A 40 9.85 19.96 20.31
N SER A 41 9.41 19.07 19.40
CA SER A 41 8.01 18.90 19.02
C SER A 41 7.49 17.54 19.49
N LEU A 42 6.58 17.57 20.45
CA LEU A 42 5.87 16.38 20.95
C LEU A 42 5.25 15.59 19.83
N GLY A 43 5.72 14.36 19.60
CA GLY A 43 5.13 13.40 18.66
C GLY A 43 5.91 13.13 17.37
N ASN A 44 7.11 13.68 17.21
CA ASN A 44 7.92 13.40 16.03
C ASN A 44 8.71 12.10 16.16
N ILE A 45 8.70 11.29 15.13
CA ILE A 45 9.49 10.07 15.03
C ILE A 45 10.90 10.45 14.58
N LEU A 46 11.89 10.05 15.34
CA LEU A 46 13.20 10.65 15.30
C LEU A 46 14.31 9.72 14.84
N GLU A 47 14.13 8.43 15.02
CA GLU A 47 15.14 7.44 14.70
C GLU A 47 14.59 6.42 13.72
N SER A 48 15.36 6.10 12.68
CA SER A 48 14.96 5.11 11.68
C SER A 48 14.66 3.74 12.31
N GLU A 49 15.36 3.39 13.39
CA GLU A 49 15.10 2.16 14.15
C GLU A 49 13.71 2.17 14.81
N VAL A 50 13.30 3.31 15.36
CA VAL A 50 11.95 3.47 15.96
C VAL A 50 10.89 3.41 14.86
N VAL A 51 11.12 4.05 13.69
CA VAL A 51 10.20 3.96 12.56
C VAL A 51 10.08 2.53 12.06
N LEU A 52 11.21 1.84 11.85
CA LEU A 52 11.23 0.46 11.35
C LEU A 52 10.73 -0.57 12.36
N SER A 53 10.72 -0.25 13.66
CA SER A 53 10.06 -1.11 14.66
C SER A 53 8.53 -1.00 14.64
N LYS A 54 7.98 0.09 14.08
CA LYS A 54 6.54 0.36 14.01
C LYS A 54 5.95 0.15 12.62
N TYR A 55 6.74 0.40 11.57
CA TYR A 55 6.27 0.43 10.19
C TYR A 55 7.13 -0.42 9.28
N HIS A 56 6.51 -1.07 8.32
CA HIS A 56 7.19 -1.79 7.25
C HIS A 56 8.14 -0.86 6.47
N LEU A 57 9.27 -1.40 5.97
CA LEU A 57 10.27 -0.61 5.25
C LEU A 57 9.70 0.14 4.04
N GLU A 58 8.76 -0.46 3.32
CA GLU A 58 8.13 0.18 2.17
C GLU A 58 7.23 1.36 2.57
N VAL A 59 6.68 1.37 3.80
CA VAL A 59 5.94 2.51 4.34
C VAL A 59 6.87 3.71 4.51
N LEU A 60 8.08 3.49 5.06
CA LEU A 60 9.10 4.54 5.16
C LEU A 60 9.47 5.07 3.77
N LYS A 61 9.74 4.17 2.81
CA LYS A 61 10.05 4.56 1.43
C LYS A 61 8.92 5.38 0.80
N LEU A 62 7.69 4.91 0.91
CA LEU A 62 6.53 5.62 0.34
C LEU A 62 6.33 7.00 1.01
N SER A 63 6.55 7.12 2.33
CA SER A 63 6.48 8.40 3.04
C SER A 63 7.49 9.41 2.49
N ILE A 64 8.72 8.97 2.23
CA ILE A 64 9.76 9.80 1.62
C ILE A 64 9.37 10.18 0.18
N LEU A 65 8.95 9.21 -0.63
CA LEU A 65 8.59 9.41 -2.04
C LEU A 65 7.36 10.30 -2.23
N SER A 66 6.44 10.30 -1.26
CA SER A 66 5.21 11.11 -1.30
C SER A 66 5.43 12.56 -0.87
N ASN A 67 6.60 12.88 -0.31
CA ASN A 67 6.95 14.23 0.08
C ASN A 67 8.00 14.80 -0.90
N PRO A 68 7.82 16.02 -1.41
CA PRO A 68 8.75 16.57 -2.38
C PRO A 68 10.13 16.78 -1.73
N PRO A 69 11.24 16.45 -2.45
CA PRO A 69 12.59 16.65 -1.95
C PRO A 69 12.98 18.14 -1.80
N GLN A 70 12.17 19.03 -2.36
CA GLN A 70 12.39 20.47 -2.35
C GLN A 70 11.61 21.09 -1.19
N GLY A 71 12.18 21.08 -0.03
CA GLY A 71 11.66 21.69 1.19
C GLY A 71 12.04 20.82 2.39
N SER A 72 12.48 21.43 3.46
CA SER A 72 12.76 20.75 4.73
C SER A 72 11.48 20.37 5.45
N LYS A 73 10.62 19.54 4.83
CA LYS A 73 9.46 19.01 5.54
C LYS A 73 9.95 17.84 6.39
N GLU A 74 9.83 18.00 7.69
CA GLU A 74 10.00 16.88 8.60
C GLU A 74 8.87 15.87 8.41
N LEU A 75 9.22 14.58 8.32
CA LEU A 75 8.24 13.50 8.33
C LEU A 75 7.73 13.33 9.76
N VAL A 76 6.43 13.36 9.91
CA VAL A 76 5.75 13.15 11.19
C VAL A 76 4.97 11.85 11.17
N GLU A 77 4.55 11.36 12.33
CA GLU A 77 3.86 10.07 12.46
C GLU A 77 2.61 9.95 11.57
N THR A 78 1.89 11.03 11.37
CA THR A 78 0.72 11.07 10.47
C THR A 78 1.09 10.80 9.01
N ASP A 79 2.31 11.15 8.57
CA ASP A 79 2.77 10.85 7.21
C ASP A 79 3.01 9.36 7.01
N PHE A 80 3.55 8.67 8.04
CA PHE A 80 3.74 7.21 8.01
C PHE A 80 2.41 6.47 8.06
N ILE A 81 1.48 6.90 8.90
CA ILE A 81 0.11 6.32 8.95
C ILE A 81 -0.59 6.50 7.60
N ALA A 82 -0.49 7.67 6.98
CA ALA A 82 -1.07 7.92 5.67
C ALA A 82 -0.45 7.05 4.58
N SER A 83 0.87 6.92 4.59
CA SER A 83 1.62 6.08 3.64
C SER A 83 1.33 4.59 3.83
N GLU A 84 1.18 4.11 5.07
CA GLU A 84 0.80 2.73 5.36
C GLU A 84 -0.58 2.40 4.80
N LYS A 85 -1.57 3.27 5.03
CA LYS A 85 -2.93 3.12 4.48
C LYS A 85 -2.94 3.14 2.95
N GLN A 86 -2.15 4.03 2.35
CA GLN A 86 -2.04 4.12 0.90
C GLN A 86 -1.36 2.87 0.32
N LEU A 87 -0.28 2.40 0.95
CA LEU A 87 0.43 1.21 0.53
C LEU A 87 -0.45 -0.04 0.69
N TYR A 88 -1.18 -0.15 1.80
CA TYR A 88 -2.17 -1.21 2.02
C TYR A 88 -3.24 -1.22 0.93
N TYR A 89 -3.79 -0.05 0.55
CA TYR A 89 -4.73 0.07 -0.55
C TYR A 89 -4.13 -0.41 -1.88
N PHE A 90 -2.89 -0.08 -2.15
CA PHE A 90 -2.20 -0.53 -3.36
C PHE A 90 -2.00 -2.05 -3.38
N TYR A 91 -1.45 -2.61 -2.32
CA TYR A 91 -1.27 -4.05 -2.18
C TYR A 91 -2.59 -4.82 -2.23
N LYS A 92 -3.63 -4.31 -1.61
CA LYS A 92 -4.98 -4.89 -1.69
C LYS A 92 -5.47 -4.95 -3.15
N THR A 93 -5.22 -3.90 -3.92
CA THR A 93 -5.60 -3.88 -5.35
C THR A 93 -4.77 -4.88 -6.15
N LEU A 94 -3.45 -4.97 -5.92
CA LEU A 94 -2.58 -5.96 -6.57
C LEU A 94 -3.03 -7.38 -6.24
N ASN A 95 -3.36 -7.66 -4.98
CA ASN A 95 -3.90 -8.96 -4.56
C ASN A 95 -5.23 -9.29 -5.25
N ASN A 96 -6.13 -8.32 -5.36
CA ASN A 96 -7.41 -8.50 -6.05
C ASN A 96 -7.20 -8.80 -7.55
N ILE A 97 -6.19 -8.22 -8.19
CA ILE A 97 -5.84 -8.53 -9.57
C ILE A 97 -5.34 -9.99 -9.68
N LYS A 98 -4.44 -10.42 -8.79
CA LYS A 98 -3.95 -11.82 -8.76
C LYS A 98 -5.08 -12.82 -8.51
N ASN A 99 -5.99 -12.51 -7.58
CA ASN A 99 -7.15 -13.36 -7.31
C ASN A 99 -8.07 -13.46 -8.52
N PHE A 100 -8.33 -12.34 -9.20
CA PHE A 100 -9.12 -12.33 -10.44
C PHE A 100 -8.46 -13.15 -11.55
N GLU A 101 -7.13 -13.08 -11.68
CA GLU A 101 -6.37 -13.92 -12.62
C GLU A 101 -6.50 -15.40 -12.29
N ASN A 102 -6.33 -15.78 -11.03
CA ASN A 102 -6.43 -17.17 -10.57
C ASN A 102 -7.83 -17.76 -10.85
N GLU A 103 -8.88 -17.00 -10.54
CA GLU A 103 -10.28 -17.40 -10.78
C GLU A 103 -10.60 -17.55 -12.27
N ASN A 104 -9.92 -16.78 -13.11
CA ASN A 104 -10.12 -16.75 -14.56
C ASN A 104 -8.98 -17.43 -15.34
N SER A 105 -8.16 -18.26 -14.68
CA SER A 105 -6.96 -18.89 -15.26
C SER A 105 -7.21 -19.67 -16.56
N LYS A 106 -8.42 -20.23 -16.74
CA LYS A 106 -8.84 -20.89 -17.97
C LYS A 106 -8.88 -19.96 -19.19
N LEU A 107 -8.93 -18.65 -18.99
CA LEU A 107 -8.92 -17.66 -20.08
C LEU A 107 -7.51 -17.31 -20.54
N ASN A 108 -6.45 -17.69 -19.81
CA ASN A 108 -5.07 -17.29 -20.10
C ASN A 108 -4.62 -17.69 -21.51
N GLU A 109 -4.99 -18.89 -21.99
CA GLU A 109 -4.67 -19.34 -23.34
C GLU A 109 -5.32 -18.47 -24.44
N SER A 110 -6.45 -17.86 -24.13
CA SER A 110 -7.21 -17.01 -25.05
C SER A 110 -6.73 -15.56 -25.08
N ILE A 111 -5.92 -15.12 -24.10
CA ILE A 111 -5.45 -13.73 -24.00
C ILE A 111 -4.65 -13.33 -25.23
N ALA A 112 -3.73 -14.17 -25.66
CA ALA A 112 -2.84 -13.87 -26.80
C ALA A 112 -3.59 -13.69 -28.13
N ILE A 113 -4.75 -14.35 -28.29
CA ILE A 113 -5.49 -14.39 -29.54
C ILE A 113 -6.66 -13.40 -29.54
N HIS A 114 -7.38 -13.30 -28.44
CA HIS A 114 -8.67 -12.60 -28.36
C HIS A 114 -8.72 -11.51 -27.29
N GLY A 115 -7.67 -11.41 -26.46
CA GLY A 115 -7.59 -10.40 -25.41
C GLY A 115 -7.46 -8.99 -25.97
N ARG A 116 -8.21 -8.04 -25.42
CA ARG A 116 -8.12 -6.61 -25.77
C ARG A 116 -7.90 -5.79 -24.51
N ILE A 117 -7.07 -4.76 -24.63
CA ILE A 117 -6.86 -3.80 -23.55
C ILE A 117 -8.00 -2.78 -23.54
N ILE A 118 -8.65 -2.66 -22.41
CA ILE A 118 -9.67 -1.64 -22.16
C ILE A 118 -8.94 -0.35 -21.78
N LYS A 119 -9.30 0.77 -22.45
CA LYS A 119 -8.64 2.08 -22.28
C LYS A 119 -7.11 1.98 -22.42
N PRO A 120 -6.60 1.63 -23.60
CA PRO A 120 -5.16 1.43 -23.82
C PRO A 120 -4.32 2.66 -23.46
N ASP A 121 -4.87 3.87 -23.57
CA ASP A 121 -4.16 5.10 -23.23
C ASP A 121 -3.77 5.13 -21.74
N ILE A 122 -4.64 4.66 -20.83
CA ILE A 122 -4.33 4.56 -19.41
C ILE A 122 -3.23 3.52 -19.19
N VAL A 123 -3.38 2.34 -19.76
CA VAL A 123 -2.47 1.20 -19.54
C VAL A 123 -1.08 1.45 -20.13
N ASN A 124 -1.03 1.95 -21.34
CA ASN A 124 0.24 2.25 -22.04
C ASN A 124 0.88 3.53 -21.49
N GLY A 125 0.07 4.44 -20.92
CA GLY A 125 0.53 5.68 -20.29
C GLY A 125 1.29 5.49 -18.99
N ILE A 126 1.18 4.35 -18.29
CA ILE A 126 1.78 4.12 -16.97
C ILE A 126 3.29 4.42 -16.99
N LYS A 127 4.03 3.78 -17.89
CA LYS A 127 5.49 3.96 -18.01
C LYS A 127 5.85 5.37 -18.48
N ALA A 128 5.08 5.93 -19.40
CA ALA A 128 5.34 7.27 -19.93
C ALA A 128 5.10 8.36 -18.86
N SER A 129 4.04 8.25 -18.09
CA SER A 129 3.75 9.17 -16.96
C SER A 129 4.82 9.09 -15.88
N PHE A 130 5.30 7.88 -15.57
CA PHE A 130 6.41 7.69 -14.64
C PHE A 130 7.70 8.37 -15.15
N VAL A 131 8.07 8.12 -16.40
CA VAL A 131 9.27 8.75 -17.00
C VAL A 131 9.13 10.26 -17.04
N ALA A 132 7.95 10.80 -17.36
CA ALA A 132 7.68 12.24 -17.35
C ALA A 132 7.86 12.83 -15.94
N ALA A 133 7.35 12.17 -14.90
CA ALA A 133 7.54 12.59 -13.52
C ALA A 133 9.02 12.56 -13.10
N MET A 134 9.78 11.52 -13.49
CA MET A 134 11.21 11.44 -13.18
C MET A 134 12.03 12.50 -13.91
N ASN A 135 11.65 12.85 -15.13
CA ASN A 135 12.30 13.92 -15.90
C ASN A 135 11.96 15.33 -15.37
N ASP A 136 10.87 15.46 -14.60
CA ASP A 136 10.50 16.69 -13.89
C ASP A 136 11.18 16.72 -12.50
N ASN A 137 12.48 16.89 -12.46
CA ASN A 137 13.30 16.96 -11.25
C ASN A 137 13.05 15.82 -10.24
N PHE A 138 12.91 14.60 -10.74
CA PHE A 138 12.59 13.43 -9.91
C PHE A 138 11.33 13.62 -9.06
N ASN A 139 10.27 14.11 -9.67
CA ASN A 139 8.99 14.37 -9.02
C ASN A 139 8.27 13.08 -8.62
N THR A 140 8.78 12.43 -7.56
CA THR A 140 8.24 11.17 -7.05
C THR A 140 6.81 11.31 -6.55
N THR A 141 6.45 12.47 -6.00
CA THR A 141 5.07 12.78 -5.58
C THR A 141 4.10 12.69 -6.76
N LEU A 142 4.49 13.23 -7.93
CA LEU A 142 3.69 13.12 -9.15
C LEU A 142 3.59 11.64 -9.58
N ALA A 143 4.70 10.89 -9.57
CA ALA A 143 4.69 9.46 -9.91
C ALA A 143 3.73 8.66 -9.02
N ILE A 144 3.75 8.87 -7.71
CA ILE A 144 2.84 8.21 -6.77
C ILE A 144 1.37 8.61 -7.00
N SER A 145 1.11 9.87 -7.35
CA SER A 145 -0.23 10.33 -7.69
C SER A 145 -0.77 9.66 -8.97
N GLU A 146 0.08 9.44 -9.97
CA GLU A 146 -0.28 8.70 -11.18
C GLU A 146 -0.58 7.22 -10.86
N PHE A 147 0.22 6.58 -10.00
CA PHE A 147 -0.11 5.23 -9.51
C PHE A 147 -1.50 5.17 -8.88
N LEU A 148 -1.83 6.13 -8.02
CA LEU A 148 -3.15 6.18 -7.40
C LEU A 148 -4.30 6.20 -8.42
N LYS A 149 -4.15 6.94 -9.52
CA LYS A 149 -5.14 6.97 -10.61
C LYS A 149 -5.31 5.60 -11.27
N VAL A 150 -4.18 4.92 -11.51
CA VAL A 150 -4.19 3.58 -12.11
C VAL A 150 -4.82 2.56 -11.16
N PHE A 151 -4.51 2.59 -9.88
CA PHE A 151 -5.11 1.71 -8.88
C PHE A 151 -6.62 1.94 -8.71
N LYS A 152 -7.07 3.21 -8.72
CA LYS A 152 -8.51 3.54 -8.74
C LYS A 152 -9.19 2.98 -9.99
N TYR A 153 -8.55 3.11 -11.16
CA TYR A 153 -9.08 2.52 -12.40
C TYR A 153 -9.14 0.99 -12.33
N SER A 154 -8.10 0.33 -11.82
CA SER A 154 -8.05 -1.12 -11.65
C SER A 154 -9.18 -1.62 -10.76
N ASN A 155 -9.43 -0.97 -9.62
CA ASN A 155 -10.54 -1.32 -8.73
C ASN A 155 -11.92 -1.09 -9.38
N ALA A 156 -12.08 0.00 -10.13
CA ALA A 156 -13.31 0.24 -10.89
C ALA A 156 -13.54 -0.84 -11.97
N LEU A 157 -12.48 -1.28 -12.63
CA LEU A 157 -12.53 -2.33 -13.64
C LEU A 157 -12.84 -3.70 -13.00
N LEU A 158 -12.21 -4.05 -11.89
CA LEU A 158 -12.50 -5.27 -11.13
C LEU A 158 -13.98 -5.37 -10.76
N ASN A 159 -14.57 -4.26 -10.31
CA ASN A 159 -15.98 -4.20 -9.88
C ASN A 159 -16.98 -4.04 -11.03
N ASN A 160 -16.54 -3.86 -12.27
CA ASN A 160 -17.45 -3.73 -13.41
C ASN A 160 -17.95 -5.11 -13.89
N ALA A 161 -19.13 -5.51 -13.43
CA ALA A 161 -19.73 -6.79 -13.81
C ALA A 161 -20.14 -6.89 -15.32
N ASN A 162 -20.29 -5.74 -15.98
CA ASN A 162 -20.74 -5.71 -17.38
C ASN A 162 -19.59 -5.85 -18.38
N GLU A 163 -18.35 -5.80 -17.93
CA GLU A 163 -17.19 -5.88 -18.81
C GLU A 163 -16.84 -7.34 -19.12
N ASN A 164 -16.34 -7.59 -20.31
CA ASN A 164 -15.93 -8.92 -20.75
C ASN A 164 -14.76 -9.43 -19.86
N PRO A 165 -14.89 -10.61 -19.20
CA PRO A 165 -13.86 -11.13 -18.29
C PRO A 165 -12.48 -11.29 -18.94
N LEU A 166 -12.41 -11.72 -20.23
CA LEU A 166 -11.14 -11.86 -20.94
C LEU A 166 -10.45 -10.51 -21.16
N HIS A 167 -11.21 -9.47 -21.52
CA HIS A 167 -10.65 -8.12 -21.72
C HIS A 167 -10.25 -7.49 -20.38
N LYS A 168 -11.03 -7.74 -19.31
CA LYS A 168 -10.64 -7.35 -17.93
C LYS A 168 -9.31 -7.99 -17.56
N LEU A 169 -9.19 -9.30 -17.71
CA LEU A 169 -8.00 -10.06 -17.37
C LEU A 169 -6.78 -9.55 -18.15
N THR A 170 -6.91 -9.40 -19.48
CA THR A 170 -5.86 -8.86 -20.35
C THR A 170 -5.40 -7.48 -19.88
N THR A 171 -6.35 -6.62 -19.53
CA THR A 171 -6.06 -5.26 -19.09
C THR A 171 -5.39 -5.21 -17.73
N LEU A 172 -5.93 -5.97 -16.76
CA LEU A 172 -5.41 -6.00 -15.38
C LEU A 172 -4.02 -6.61 -15.31
N ASN A 173 -3.74 -7.68 -16.07
CA ASN A 173 -2.40 -8.29 -16.12
C ASN A 173 -1.39 -7.30 -16.70
N LYS A 174 -1.78 -6.54 -17.75
CA LYS A 174 -0.88 -5.53 -18.32
C LYS A 174 -0.63 -4.34 -17.38
N ILE A 175 -1.65 -3.91 -16.63
CA ILE A 175 -1.50 -2.91 -15.56
C ILE A 175 -0.54 -3.43 -14.48
N TYR A 176 -0.75 -4.64 -14.00
CA TYR A 176 0.07 -5.28 -12.96
C TYR A 176 1.56 -5.30 -13.37
N GLU A 177 1.84 -5.83 -14.57
CA GLU A 177 3.19 -5.86 -15.14
C GLU A 177 3.83 -4.46 -15.23
N ASN A 178 3.10 -3.50 -15.78
CA ASN A 178 3.60 -2.14 -15.98
C ASN A 178 3.87 -1.42 -14.65
N ILE A 179 2.97 -1.57 -13.67
CA ILE A 179 3.16 -0.98 -12.33
C ILE A 179 4.39 -1.57 -11.66
N LEU A 180 4.53 -2.90 -11.60
CA LEU A 180 5.69 -3.52 -10.96
C LEU A 180 7.00 -3.10 -11.64
N THR A 181 7.01 -2.98 -12.97
CA THR A 181 8.20 -2.53 -13.71
C THR A 181 8.70 -1.17 -13.21
N VAL A 182 7.79 -0.20 -12.99
CA VAL A 182 8.19 1.16 -12.58
C VAL A 182 8.32 1.31 -11.07
N ALA A 183 7.51 0.61 -10.30
CA ALA A 183 7.52 0.66 -8.84
C ALA A 183 8.80 0.04 -8.25
N ASN A 184 9.32 -1.02 -8.87
CA ASN A 184 10.59 -1.63 -8.48
C ASN A 184 11.77 -0.65 -8.57
N LEU A 185 11.72 0.33 -9.49
CA LEU A 185 12.74 1.38 -9.57
C LEU A 185 12.68 2.33 -8.36
N LEU A 186 11.52 2.45 -7.74
CA LEU A 186 11.32 3.21 -6.50
C LEU A 186 11.54 2.36 -5.24
N GLY A 187 11.74 1.06 -5.39
CA GLY A 187 11.93 0.11 -4.30
C GLY A 187 10.66 -0.15 -3.48
N ILE A 188 9.48 -0.08 -4.11
CA ILE A 188 8.18 -0.42 -3.53
C ILE A 188 7.52 -1.57 -4.31
N PHE A 189 6.56 -2.24 -3.69
CA PHE A 189 5.89 -3.46 -4.18
C PHE A 189 6.86 -4.63 -4.39
N LEU A 190 7.76 -4.81 -3.43
CA LEU A 190 8.76 -5.89 -3.46
C LEU A 190 8.27 -7.16 -2.79
N GLU A 191 7.23 -7.03 -1.95
CA GLU A 191 6.63 -8.15 -1.22
C GLU A 191 5.51 -8.81 -2.03
N GLU A 192 5.21 -10.06 -1.70
CA GLU A 192 3.98 -10.69 -2.18
C GLU A 192 2.76 -9.97 -1.59
N PRO A 193 1.76 -9.62 -2.41
CA PRO A 193 0.64 -8.81 -1.93
C PRO A 193 -0.12 -9.40 -0.75
N GLU A 194 -0.30 -10.71 -0.72
CA GLU A 194 -0.99 -11.41 0.36
C GLU A 194 -0.21 -11.32 1.67
N ASP A 195 1.11 -11.52 1.63
CA ASP A 195 1.99 -11.48 2.79
C ASP A 195 2.01 -10.09 3.43
N PHE A 196 2.17 -9.05 2.61
CA PHE A 196 2.10 -7.66 3.09
C PHE A 196 0.76 -7.33 3.75
N ILE A 197 -0.36 -7.72 3.13
CA ILE A 197 -1.70 -7.49 3.68
C ILE A 197 -1.85 -8.20 5.03
N LEU A 198 -1.37 -9.44 5.15
CA LEU A 198 -1.45 -10.21 6.36
C LEU A 198 -0.64 -9.56 7.49
N GLU A 199 0.61 -9.17 7.21
CA GLU A 199 1.48 -8.49 8.18
C GLU A 199 0.82 -7.23 8.74
N ILE A 200 0.29 -6.38 7.87
CA ILE A 200 -0.39 -5.15 8.31
C ILE A 200 -1.66 -5.46 9.11
N LYS A 201 -2.45 -6.44 8.70
CA LYS A 201 -3.63 -6.87 9.47
C LYS A 201 -3.25 -7.38 10.86
N GLU A 202 -2.24 -8.24 10.97
CA GLU A 202 -1.76 -8.78 12.25
C GLU A 202 -1.27 -7.66 13.17
N LYS A 203 -0.55 -6.67 12.63
CA LYS A 203 -0.14 -5.48 13.39
C LYS A 203 -1.35 -4.77 14.01
N TYR A 204 -2.39 -4.48 13.22
CA TYR A 204 -3.58 -3.77 13.71
C TYR A 204 -4.46 -4.62 14.64
N ILE A 205 -4.54 -5.93 14.42
CA ILE A 205 -5.19 -6.88 15.34
C ILE A 205 -4.52 -6.80 16.72
N ASN A 206 -3.18 -6.86 16.76
CA ASN A 206 -2.42 -6.81 17.99
C ASN A 206 -2.53 -5.43 18.68
N LEU A 207 -2.42 -4.34 17.93
CA LEU A 207 -2.53 -2.97 18.46
C LEU A 207 -3.90 -2.68 19.07
N ASN A 208 -4.96 -3.17 18.45
CA ASN A 208 -6.34 -2.92 18.88
C ASN A 208 -6.89 -4.06 19.77
N HIS A 209 -6.06 -5.04 20.13
CA HIS A 209 -6.45 -6.19 20.94
C HIS A 209 -7.72 -6.90 20.41
N ILE A 210 -7.79 -7.09 19.08
CA ILE A 210 -8.95 -7.71 18.43
C ILE A 210 -8.93 -9.22 18.69
N ASP A 211 -9.99 -9.73 19.30
CA ASP A 211 -10.18 -11.18 19.48
C ASP A 211 -10.65 -11.82 18.16
N MET A 212 -9.71 -12.47 17.49
CA MET A 212 -9.96 -13.10 16.18
C MET A 212 -10.83 -14.35 16.27
N GLU A 213 -10.87 -15.04 17.41
CA GLU A 213 -11.79 -16.16 17.58
C GLU A 213 -13.24 -15.67 17.65
N GLU A 214 -13.48 -14.60 18.43
CA GLU A 214 -14.80 -13.96 18.46
C GLU A 214 -15.20 -13.39 17.09
N VAL A 215 -14.26 -12.80 16.34
CA VAL A 215 -14.51 -12.32 14.97
C VAL A 215 -14.95 -13.47 14.05
N LYS A 216 -14.27 -14.63 14.10
CA LYS A 216 -14.62 -15.80 13.31
C LYS A 216 -16.01 -16.34 13.67
N GLU A 217 -16.32 -16.42 14.96
CA GLU A 217 -17.65 -16.83 15.43
C GLU A 217 -18.76 -15.91 14.90
N LEU A 218 -18.55 -14.59 15.01
CA LEU A 218 -19.50 -13.60 14.51
C LEU A 218 -19.65 -13.67 12.98
N MET A 219 -18.56 -13.92 12.24
CA MET A 219 -18.63 -14.10 10.79
C MET A 219 -19.43 -15.34 10.40
N ASN A 220 -19.25 -16.46 11.10
CA ASN A 220 -20.02 -17.68 10.88
C ASN A 220 -21.52 -17.47 11.16
N LEU A 221 -21.85 -16.88 12.33
CA LEU A 221 -23.24 -16.55 12.69
C LEU A 221 -23.89 -15.61 11.65
N ARG A 222 -23.13 -14.65 11.14
CA ARG A 222 -23.61 -13.76 10.09
C ARG A 222 -23.93 -14.52 8.80
N GLN A 223 -23.06 -15.46 8.42
CA GLN A 223 -23.27 -16.28 7.23
C GLN A 223 -24.51 -17.17 7.37
N GLU A 224 -24.72 -17.77 8.54
CA GLU A 224 -25.95 -18.54 8.87
C GLU A 224 -27.20 -17.65 8.79
N ALA A 225 -27.15 -16.46 9.39
CA ALA A 225 -28.26 -15.49 9.34
C ALA A 225 -28.60 -15.10 7.89
N LYS A 226 -27.60 -14.87 7.03
CA LYS A 226 -27.81 -14.58 5.60
C LYS A 226 -28.44 -15.77 4.88
N SER A 227 -27.96 -16.98 5.14
CA SER A 227 -28.51 -18.21 4.55
C SER A 227 -29.97 -18.46 4.95
N ALA A 228 -30.32 -18.11 6.20
CA ALA A 228 -31.69 -18.16 6.74
C ALA A 228 -32.54 -16.94 6.31
N LYS A 229 -31.99 -16.02 5.49
CA LYS A 229 -32.62 -14.75 5.08
C LYS A 229 -33.02 -13.86 6.27
N ASN A 230 -32.39 -14.03 7.42
CA ASN A 230 -32.56 -13.16 8.59
C ASN A 230 -31.61 -11.95 8.48
N TYR A 231 -31.99 -10.98 7.66
CA TYR A 231 -31.19 -9.81 7.37
C TYR A 231 -31.00 -8.91 8.59
N ASN A 232 -32.00 -8.82 9.48
CA ASN A 232 -31.92 -8.04 10.72
C ASN A 232 -30.77 -8.55 11.60
N LEU A 233 -30.69 -9.85 11.84
CA LEU A 233 -29.62 -10.46 12.61
C LEU A 233 -28.27 -10.28 11.91
N SER A 234 -28.20 -10.44 10.58
CA SER A 234 -27.00 -10.20 9.79
C SER A 234 -26.46 -8.77 9.95
N ASP A 235 -27.35 -7.78 9.98
CA ASP A 235 -26.98 -6.36 10.14
C ASP A 235 -26.58 -6.03 11.59
N GLU A 236 -27.23 -6.64 12.59
CA GLU A 236 -26.80 -6.52 13.99
C GLU A 236 -25.39 -7.09 14.19
N ILE A 237 -25.10 -8.25 13.63
CA ILE A 237 -23.77 -8.85 13.71
C ILE A 237 -22.74 -7.98 12.99
N LYS A 238 -23.08 -7.42 11.82
CA LYS A 238 -22.21 -6.49 11.10
C LYS A 238 -21.89 -5.25 11.95
N ALA A 239 -22.88 -4.71 12.66
CA ALA A 239 -22.68 -3.58 13.56
C ALA A 239 -21.78 -3.94 14.75
N LYS A 240 -21.89 -5.16 15.30
CA LYS A 240 -20.99 -5.64 16.37
C LYS A 240 -19.54 -5.75 15.87
N LEU A 241 -19.33 -6.31 14.68
CA LEU A 241 -18.02 -6.40 14.06
C LEU A 241 -17.42 -5.00 13.80
N ASP A 242 -18.23 -4.07 13.33
CA ASP A 242 -17.84 -2.67 13.12
C ASP A 242 -17.37 -1.99 14.42
N GLN A 243 -18.05 -2.23 15.55
CA GLN A 243 -17.64 -1.74 16.87
C GLN A 243 -16.31 -2.34 17.35
N LYS A 244 -15.97 -3.55 16.90
CA LYS A 244 -14.70 -4.22 17.19
C LYS A 244 -13.58 -3.80 16.24
N GLY A 245 -13.80 -2.83 15.37
CA GLY A 245 -12.81 -2.38 14.41
C GLY A 245 -12.70 -3.26 13.15
N ILE A 246 -13.69 -4.11 12.90
CA ILE A 246 -13.74 -4.96 11.71
C ILE A 246 -14.83 -4.48 10.76
N ILE A 247 -14.45 -4.18 9.51
CA ILE A 247 -15.42 -3.92 8.44
C ILE A 247 -15.64 -5.16 7.59
N ILE A 248 -16.90 -5.35 7.15
CA ILE A 248 -17.29 -6.44 6.27
C ILE A 248 -17.67 -5.89 4.91
N ARG A 249 -17.11 -6.51 3.88
CA ARG A 249 -17.47 -6.26 2.49
C ARG A 249 -18.07 -7.52 1.89
N ASP A 250 -19.29 -7.42 1.43
CA ASP A 250 -19.95 -8.48 0.71
C ASP A 250 -19.64 -8.38 -0.78
N SER A 251 -19.23 -9.48 -1.38
CA SER A 251 -19.03 -9.63 -2.83
C SER A 251 -19.81 -10.83 -3.34
N GLN A 252 -19.84 -11.02 -4.65
CA GLN A 252 -20.42 -12.23 -5.26
C GLN A 252 -19.69 -13.53 -4.84
N PHE A 253 -18.46 -13.41 -4.33
CA PHE A 253 -17.62 -14.53 -3.90
C PHE A 253 -17.71 -14.80 -2.38
N GLY A 254 -18.48 -14.00 -1.64
CA GLY A 254 -18.66 -14.13 -0.20
C GLY A 254 -18.43 -12.83 0.56
N SER A 255 -18.31 -12.97 1.88
CA SER A 255 -18.03 -11.86 2.79
C SER A 255 -16.56 -11.84 3.13
N GLU A 256 -15.87 -10.75 2.82
CA GLU A 256 -14.51 -10.47 3.27
C GLU A 256 -14.53 -9.53 4.46
N TRP A 257 -13.58 -9.71 5.38
CA TRP A 257 -13.38 -8.79 6.48
C TRP A 257 -12.06 -8.01 6.31
N ASP A 258 -12.05 -6.82 6.90
CA ASP A 258 -10.87 -5.97 6.90
C ASP A 258 -10.80 -5.13 8.18
N ILE A 259 -9.65 -4.53 8.46
CA ILE A 259 -9.46 -3.64 9.60
C ILE A 259 -10.06 -2.27 9.28
N LYS A 260 -11.01 -1.82 10.09
CA LYS A 260 -11.74 -0.56 9.91
C LYS A 260 -10.82 0.64 9.85
N GLU A 261 -9.83 0.71 10.75
CA GLU A 261 -8.88 1.82 10.86
C GLU A 261 -8.06 2.04 9.59
N LEU A 262 -7.79 1.00 8.78
CA LEU A 262 -7.08 1.11 7.51
C LEU A 262 -7.88 1.86 6.43
N PHE A 263 -9.20 2.01 6.63
CA PHE A 263 -10.11 2.68 5.70
C PHE A 263 -10.73 3.96 6.25
N GLU A 264 -10.75 4.12 7.59
CA GLU A 264 -11.24 5.33 8.22
C GLU A 264 -10.15 6.42 8.27
N LYS A 265 -10.54 7.66 7.94
CA LYS A 265 -9.71 8.86 8.03
C LYS A 265 -8.41 8.86 7.19
N GLY A 266 -8.44 8.25 6.06
CA GLY A 266 -7.54 8.59 5.01
C GLY A 266 -8.35 9.00 3.80
N ARG A 267 -8.96 10.19 3.79
CA ARG A 267 -9.03 10.84 2.49
C ARG A 267 -7.60 10.87 2.01
N LEU A 268 -7.32 10.00 1.04
CA LEU A 268 -6.12 10.12 0.25
C LEU A 268 -6.01 11.61 -0.07
N ILE A 269 -5.08 12.27 0.60
CA ILE A 269 -4.84 13.69 0.36
C ILE A 269 -4.34 13.72 -1.07
N LEU A 270 -5.23 14.14 -1.95
CA LEU A 270 -4.92 14.46 -3.34
C LEU A 270 -4.21 15.78 -3.37
#